data_a215ba7531d8ba392391d2a6d9a1f037
#
_entry.id   a215ba7531d8ba392391d2a6d9a1f037
#
_cell.length_a   1.000
_cell.length_b   1.000
_cell.length_c   1.000
_cell.angle_alpha   90.00
_cell.angle_beta   90.00
_cell.angle_gamma   90.00
#
_symmetry.space_group_name_H-M   'P 1'
#
loop_
_entity.id
_entity.type
_entity.pdbx_description
1 polymer ?
#
loop_
_entity_poly.entity_id
_entity_poly.type
_entity_poly.pdbx_seq_one_letter_code
_entity_poly.pdbx_strand_id
1 'polypeptide(L)'
;HRLRKRILEWIFNPKNVTIGEIYHRGNMSSISVPDVTGAEKFIGESSISTLIVETDIGYSLASKCLKTVPYETHELFLSNGMSLRAADRHIVIDSTGAERYIKDLTPNDSIATKYGPKRVARVVKREHSVNMYDLSLDDDRHLYYTNGILSHNSTIIAMYLLWFGMFNFDKTILVASNKNTNAMEIMARIKYAYEELPMWLKPGVNYYTKHSMEFDNGSKIISQATTANTGRGMSCVSSDTLITVRNKKTGVQETLTFGDLTARLGGIDAGEKYMDDEYVEIKLV
;
A
#
# COMPACT_ATOMS: atom_id res chain seq x y z
N HIS A 1 -8.42 9.99 37.40
CA HIS A 1 -8.27 11.44 37.21
C HIS A 1 -6.88 11.84 36.67
N ARG A 2 -5.79 11.28 37.19
CA ARG A 2 -4.40 11.55 36.73
C ARG A 2 -4.15 11.05 35.29
N LEU A 3 -4.69 9.88 34.91
CA LEU A 3 -4.52 9.32 33.56
C LEU A 3 -5.25 10.20 32.53
N ARG A 4 -6.48 10.60 32.83
CA ARG A 4 -7.28 11.48 31.96
C ARG A 4 -6.62 12.85 31.78
N LYS A 5 -6.02 13.41 32.83
CA LYS A 5 -5.28 14.67 32.77
C LYS A 5 -4.02 14.55 31.91
N ARG A 6 -3.25 13.46 32.04
CA ARG A 6 -2.07 13.18 31.21
C ARG A 6 -2.41 12.97 29.73
N ILE A 7 -3.52 12.27 29.44
CA ILE A 7 -4.01 12.09 28.07
C ILE A 7 -4.42 13.44 27.48
N LEU A 8 -5.15 14.26 28.22
CA LEU A 8 -5.55 15.60 27.78
C LEU A 8 -4.34 16.54 27.61
N GLU A 9 -3.39 16.54 28.52
CA GLU A 9 -2.15 17.31 28.39
C GLU A 9 -1.32 16.85 27.18
N TRP A 10 -1.35 15.57 26.85
CA TRP A 10 -0.67 15.02 25.69
C TRP A 10 -1.38 15.37 24.37
N ILE A 11 -2.73 15.36 24.35
CA ILE A 11 -3.55 15.74 23.18
C ILE A 11 -3.48 17.25 22.92
N PHE A 12 -3.50 18.07 23.96
CA PHE A 12 -3.57 19.55 23.83
C PHE A 12 -2.20 20.23 23.83
N ASN A 13 -1.13 19.51 24.14
CA ASN A 13 0.23 20.04 24.07
C ASN A 13 1.17 18.99 23.43
N PRO A 14 1.01 18.72 22.13
CA PRO A 14 1.82 17.74 21.40
C PRO A 14 3.27 18.21 21.43
N LYS A 15 4.10 17.52 22.17
CA LYS A 15 5.55 17.70 22.07
C LYS A 15 5.96 17.11 20.73
N ASN A 16 6.68 17.90 19.94
CA ASN A 16 7.37 17.38 18.76
C ASN A 16 8.43 16.39 19.23
N VAL A 17 8.19 15.12 18.99
CA VAL A 17 9.08 14.01 19.35
C VAL A 17 9.50 13.32 18.07
N THR A 18 10.77 13.03 17.91
CA THR A 18 11.25 12.28 16.76
C THR A 18 10.88 10.79 16.90
N ILE A 19 10.68 10.09 15.76
CA ILE A 19 10.40 8.65 15.78
C ILE A 19 11.56 7.89 16.44
N GLY A 20 12.81 8.34 16.25
CA GLY A 20 13.96 7.78 16.94
C GLY A 20 13.89 7.91 18.47
N GLU A 21 13.42 9.04 19.01
CA GLU A 21 13.19 9.17 20.45
C GLU A 21 12.07 8.24 20.95
N ILE A 22 11.03 8.04 20.15
CA ILE A 22 9.96 7.08 20.45
C ILE A 22 10.55 5.67 20.54
N TYR A 23 11.37 5.27 19.58
CA TYR A 23 12.05 3.97 19.58
C TYR A 23 12.84 3.74 20.88
N HIS A 24 13.62 4.72 21.34
CA HIS A 24 14.45 4.60 22.53
C HIS A 24 13.67 4.66 23.85
N ARG A 25 12.40 5.07 23.84
CA ARG A 25 11.52 5.09 25.02
C ARG A 25 10.74 3.79 25.23
N GLY A 26 10.62 2.94 24.22
CA GLY A 26 9.92 1.67 24.31
C GLY A 26 10.82 0.52 24.76
N ASN A 27 10.24 -0.67 24.84
CA ASN A 27 10.97 -1.90 25.13
C ASN A 27 11.68 -2.38 23.86
N MET A 28 12.97 -2.07 23.77
CA MET A 28 13.80 -2.37 22.59
C MET A 28 14.24 -3.84 22.58
N SER A 29 14.20 -4.45 21.41
CA SER A 29 14.81 -5.74 21.10
C SER A 29 15.61 -5.65 19.80
N SER A 30 16.69 -6.41 19.71
CA SER A 30 17.41 -6.60 18.46
C SER A 30 16.68 -7.65 17.62
N ILE A 31 16.46 -7.33 16.37
CA ILE A 31 15.87 -8.22 15.37
C ILE A 31 16.79 -8.25 14.15
N SER A 32 16.69 -9.28 13.35
CA SER A 32 17.33 -9.34 12.03
C SER A 32 16.26 -9.73 11.03
N VAL A 33 15.78 -8.74 10.29
CA VAL A 33 14.75 -8.93 9.27
C VAL A 33 15.34 -8.48 7.93
N PRO A 34 15.68 -9.42 7.03
CA PRO A 34 16.23 -9.11 5.72
C PRO A 34 15.17 -8.51 4.79
N ASP A 35 15.62 -7.86 3.73
CA ASP A 35 14.79 -7.46 2.61
C ASP A 35 14.66 -8.61 1.58
N VAL A 36 13.96 -8.35 0.49
CA VAL A 36 13.72 -9.31 -0.61
C VAL A 36 14.99 -9.77 -1.33
N THR A 37 16.13 -9.13 -1.10
CA THR A 37 17.44 -9.52 -1.65
C THR A 37 18.26 -10.34 -0.68
N GLY A 38 17.74 -10.56 0.55
CA GLY A 38 18.45 -11.19 1.66
C GLY A 38 19.37 -10.22 2.41
N ALA A 39 19.39 -8.93 2.04
CA ALA A 39 20.13 -7.90 2.78
C ALA A 39 19.34 -7.49 4.03
N GLU A 40 20.05 -7.32 5.14
CA GLU A 40 19.42 -6.90 6.40
C GLU A 40 18.70 -5.55 6.24
N LYS A 41 17.43 -5.48 6.64
CA LYS A 41 16.60 -4.27 6.54
C LYS A 41 16.27 -3.67 7.89
N PHE A 42 15.73 -4.47 8.80
CA PHE A 42 15.42 -4.04 10.16
C PHE A 42 16.34 -4.72 11.16
N ILE A 43 16.94 -3.92 12.03
CA ILE A 43 17.93 -4.34 13.03
C ILE A 43 17.44 -4.15 14.47
N GLY A 44 16.28 -3.56 14.65
CA GLY A 44 15.70 -3.36 15.96
C GLY A 44 14.21 -3.11 15.91
N GLU A 45 13.52 -3.59 16.94
CA GLU A 45 12.11 -3.36 17.22
C GLU A 45 11.98 -2.75 18.62
N SER A 46 11.03 -1.86 18.80
CA SER A 46 10.65 -1.32 20.10
C SER A 46 9.15 -1.41 20.26
N SER A 47 8.67 -2.16 21.24
CA SER A 47 7.26 -2.22 21.58
C SER A 47 6.86 -0.95 22.32
N ILE A 48 5.82 -0.28 21.81
CA ILE A 48 5.33 1.00 22.30
C ILE A 48 3.93 0.77 22.85
N SER A 49 3.76 0.93 24.16
CA SER A 49 2.43 0.94 24.76
C SER A 49 1.87 2.35 24.76
N THR A 50 0.81 2.64 24.01
CA THR A 50 0.07 3.92 24.10
C THR A 50 0.63 5.13 23.33
N LEU A 51 1.23 4.94 22.18
CA LEU A 51 1.49 6.07 21.26
C LEU A 51 0.29 6.27 20.33
N ILE A 52 -0.24 7.49 20.31
CA ILE A 52 -1.29 7.91 19.37
C ILE A 52 -0.66 8.90 18.39
N VAL A 53 -0.81 8.65 17.09
CA VAL A 53 -0.32 9.50 16.02
C VAL A 53 -1.46 10.10 15.21
N GLU A 54 -1.26 11.29 14.69
CA GLU A 54 -2.21 11.99 13.84
C GLU A 54 -2.19 11.42 12.43
N THR A 55 -3.38 11.09 11.91
CA THR A 55 -3.60 10.56 10.57
C THR A 55 -4.52 11.49 9.78
N ASP A 56 -4.73 11.20 8.51
CA ASP A 56 -5.62 11.98 7.65
C ASP A 56 -7.13 11.83 8.00
N ILE A 57 -7.49 10.83 8.80
CA ILE A 57 -8.87 10.58 9.27
C ILE A 57 -9.04 10.79 10.78
N GLY A 58 -8.02 11.29 11.46
CA GLY A 58 -8.05 11.51 12.92
C GLY A 58 -6.80 11.01 13.60
N TYR A 59 -6.93 10.06 14.53
CA TYR A 59 -5.81 9.53 15.30
C TYR A 59 -5.80 8.01 15.28
N SER A 60 -4.60 7.42 15.19
CA SER A 60 -4.38 5.98 15.23
C SER A 60 -3.37 5.59 16.31
N LEU A 61 -3.51 4.38 16.85
CA LEU A 61 -2.52 3.80 17.74
C LEU A 61 -1.31 3.30 16.95
N ALA A 62 -0.12 3.53 17.49
CA ALA A 62 1.10 2.89 17.04
C ALA A 62 1.55 1.89 18.10
N SER A 63 1.71 0.63 17.71
CA SER A 63 2.05 -0.49 18.60
C SER A 63 3.55 -0.77 18.65
N LYS A 64 4.26 -0.47 17.57
CA LYS A 64 5.69 -0.76 17.42
C LYS A 64 6.42 0.35 16.69
N CYS A 65 7.72 0.47 17.00
CA CYS A 65 8.67 1.26 16.23
C CYS A 65 9.81 0.35 15.75
N LEU A 66 10.11 0.40 14.47
CA LEU A 66 11.16 -0.39 13.84
C LEU A 66 12.37 0.50 13.55
N LYS A 67 13.58 -0.05 13.69
CA LYS A 67 14.85 0.58 13.34
C LYS A 67 15.47 -0.16 12.16
N THR A 68 15.86 0.57 11.12
CA THR A 68 16.47 0.01 9.91
C THR A 68 17.99 0.03 9.98
N VAL A 69 18.64 -0.68 9.03
CA VAL A 69 20.02 -0.40 8.64
C VAL A 69 20.15 1.03 8.11
N PRO A 70 21.37 1.59 7.99
CA PRO A 70 21.56 2.92 7.40
C PRO A 70 21.10 2.98 5.93
N TYR A 71 20.23 3.94 5.60
CA TYR A 71 19.79 4.25 4.25
C TYR A 71 20.30 5.60 3.77
N GLU A 72 20.45 5.72 2.45
CA GLU A 72 20.65 6.99 1.77
C GLU A 72 19.53 7.95 2.12
N THR A 73 19.87 9.17 2.47
CA THR A 73 18.94 10.14 3.03
C THR A 73 18.63 11.25 2.04
N HIS A 74 17.34 11.51 1.87
CA HIS A 74 16.82 12.66 1.13
C HIS A 74 16.04 13.58 2.07
N GLU A 75 16.14 14.88 1.82
CA GLU A 75 15.41 15.90 2.56
C GLU A 75 14.52 16.68 1.61
N LEU A 76 13.21 16.53 1.81
CA LEU A 76 12.16 17.24 1.11
C LEU A 76 11.91 18.58 1.80
N PHE A 77 11.87 19.66 1.04
CA PHE A 77 11.46 20.98 1.48
C PHE A 77 10.21 21.40 0.71
N LEU A 78 9.19 21.85 1.42
CA LEU A 78 7.95 22.38 0.85
C LEU A 78 7.96 23.92 0.85
N SER A 79 7.13 24.51 -0.01
CA SER A 79 7.04 25.97 -0.22
C SER A 79 6.61 26.76 1.02
N ASN A 80 6.02 26.10 2.01
CA ASN A 80 5.59 26.71 3.27
C ASN A 80 6.61 26.55 4.42
N GLY A 81 7.83 26.09 4.13
CA GLY A 81 8.90 25.88 5.10
C GLY A 81 8.89 24.52 5.83
N MET A 82 7.87 23.69 5.59
CA MET A 82 7.89 22.32 6.13
C MET A 82 8.98 21.50 5.46
N SER A 83 9.61 20.60 6.24
CA SER A 83 10.60 19.67 5.70
C SER A 83 10.44 18.27 6.28
N LEU A 84 10.88 17.27 5.51
CA LEU A 84 10.92 15.88 5.91
C LEU A 84 12.24 15.27 5.47
N ARG A 85 12.98 14.69 6.41
CA ARG A 85 14.19 13.91 6.14
C ARG A 85 13.85 12.42 6.25
N ALA A 86 14.07 11.67 5.18
CA ALA A 86 13.71 10.25 5.11
C ALA A 86 14.63 9.47 4.15
N ALA A 87 14.47 8.16 4.09
CA ALA A 87 15.13 7.31 3.09
C ALA A 87 14.73 7.71 1.67
N ASP A 88 15.54 7.40 0.69
CA ASP A 88 15.33 7.70 -0.74
C ASP A 88 13.97 7.21 -1.26
N ARG A 89 13.51 6.04 -0.79
CA ARG A 89 12.24 5.39 -1.16
C ARG A 89 11.11 5.59 -0.14
N HIS A 90 11.26 6.55 0.76
CA HIS A 90 10.16 6.90 1.65
C HIS A 90 8.97 7.43 0.84
N ILE A 91 7.77 6.92 1.16
CA ILE A 91 6.56 7.26 0.42
C ILE A 91 5.86 8.42 1.10
N VAL A 92 5.56 9.45 0.31
CA VAL A 92 4.66 10.54 0.66
C VAL A 92 3.47 10.56 -0.30
N ILE A 93 2.35 11.11 0.14
CA ILE A 93 1.13 11.20 -0.66
C ILE A 93 1.09 12.55 -1.37
N ASP A 94 0.86 12.55 -2.68
CA ASP A 94 0.70 13.79 -3.44
C ASP A 94 -0.73 14.38 -3.32
N SER A 95 -0.95 15.54 -3.93
CA SER A 95 -2.23 16.24 -3.89
C SER A 95 -3.39 15.50 -4.58
N THR A 96 -3.11 14.46 -5.36
CA THR A 96 -4.10 13.60 -6.02
C THR A 96 -4.41 12.32 -5.23
N GLY A 97 -3.71 12.10 -4.11
CA GLY A 97 -3.78 10.88 -3.31
C GLY A 97 -2.85 9.77 -3.81
N ALA A 98 -1.97 10.04 -4.78
CA ALA A 98 -1.03 9.06 -5.29
C ALA A 98 0.24 8.97 -4.43
N GLU A 99 0.77 7.76 -4.32
CA GLU A 99 2.05 7.49 -3.66
C GLU A 99 3.23 7.97 -4.50
N ARG A 100 4.18 8.67 -3.87
CA ARG A 100 5.38 9.17 -4.53
C ARG A 100 6.61 8.90 -3.65
N TYR A 101 7.69 8.42 -4.26
CA TYR A 101 8.98 8.35 -3.56
C TYR A 101 9.60 9.72 -3.41
N ILE A 102 10.18 9.98 -2.23
CA ILE A 102 10.77 11.28 -1.92
C ILE A 102 11.88 11.67 -2.91
N LYS A 103 12.67 10.71 -3.39
CA LYS A 103 13.75 10.92 -4.36
C LYS A 103 13.28 11.34 -5.76
N ASP A 104 12.04 10.97 -6.12
CA ASP A 104 11.47 11.19 -7.45
C ASP A 104 10.65 12.50 -7.53
N LEU A 105 10.55 13.23 -6.42
CA LEU A 105 9.82 14.49 -6.36
C LEU A 105 10.58 15.64 -7.01
N THR A 106 9.83 16.49 -7.69
CA THR A 106 10.31 17.69 -8.38
C THR A 106 9.56 18.93 -7.91
N PRO A 107 10.05 20.16 -8.18
CA PRO A 107 9.33 21.40 -7.85
C PRO A 107 7.95 21.56 -8.49
N ASN A 108 7.59 20.71 -9.47
CA ASN A 108 6.25 20.68 -10.08
C ASN A 108 5.23 19.86 -9.28
N ASP A 109 5.71 19.04 -8.34
CA ASP A 109 4.85 18.19 -7.53
C ASP A 109 4.24 18.96 -6.36
N SER A 110 3.06 18.50 -5.92
CA SER A 110 2.34 19.04 -4.75
C SER A 110 2.03 17.89 -3.81
N ILE A 111 2.40 18.04 -2.53
CA ILE A 111 2.33 16.98 -1.52
C ILE A 111 1.19 17.27 -0.54
N ALA A 112 0.45 16.23 -0.18
CA ALA A 112 -0.60 16.30 0.83
C ALA A 112 0.01 16.57 2.21
N THR A 113 -0.51 17.60 2.89
CA THR A 113 -0.12 17.96 4.25
C THR A 113 -1.36 18.19 5.10
N LYS A 114 -1.21 18.21 6.40
CA LYS A 114 -2.32 18.49 7.32
C LYS A 114 -2.90 19.92 7.16
N TYR A 115 -2.20 20.79 6.43
CA TYR A 115 -2.63 22.15 6.11
C TYR A 115 -3.04 22.32 4.64
N GLY A 116 -3.48 21.24 4.01
CA GLY A 116 -3.76 21.15 2.57
C GLY A 116 -2.51 20.97 1.72
N PRO A 117 -2.66 20.78 0.41
CA PRO A 117 -1.54 20.51 -0.49
C PRO A 117 -0.51 21.65 -0.50
N LYS A 118 0.78 21.28 -0.52
CA LYS A 118 1.91 22.23 -0.59
C LYS A 118 2.86 21.81 -1.69
N ARG A 119 3.32 22.81 -2.49
CA ARG A 119 4.26 22.57 -3.58
C ARG A 119 5.63 22.18 -3.03
N VAL A 120 6.29 21.25 -3.70
CA VAL A 120 7.70 20.91 -3.45
C VAL A 120 8.57 22.13 -3.82
N ALA A 121 9.39 22.59 -2.90
CA ALA A 121 10.39 23.63 -3.16
C ALA A 121 11.68 23.02 -3.72
N ARG A 122 12.16 21.96 -3.08
CA ARG A 122 13.32 21.19 -3.52
C ARG A 122 13.42 19.87 -2.77
N VAL A 123 14.16 18.92 -3.34
CA VAL A 123 14.63 17.70 -2.67
C VAL A 123 16.15 17.70 -2.69
N VAL A 124 16.79 17.43 -1.55
CA VAL A 124 18.24 17.44 -1.40
C VAL A 124 18.69 16.06 -0.94
N LYS A 125 19.52 15.41 -1.73
CA LYS A 125 20.24 14.21 -1.31
C LYS A 125 21.29 14.60 -0.26
N ARG A 126 21.34 13.85 0.86
CA ARG A 126 22.34 14.07 1.92
C ARG A 126 23.49 13.09 1.75
N GLU A 127 24.70 13.50 2.15
CA GLU A 127 25.94 12.71 1.96
C GLU A 127 26.01 11.47 2.84
N HIS A 128 25.35 11.46 3.99
CA HIS A 128 25.48 10.38 4.97
C HIS A 128 24.23 9.51 5.02
N SER A 129 24.43 8.20 4.98
CA SER A 129 23.41 7.22 5.32
C SER A 129 23.23 7.15 6.85
N VAL A 130 21.98 7.09 7.29
CA VAL A 130 21.62 6.96 8.70
C VAL A 130 20.53 5.92 8.92
N ASN A 131 20.47 5.36 10.11
CA ASN A 131 19.36 4.49 10.47
C ASN A 131 18.04 5.27 10.39
N MET A 132 17.03 4.64 9.79
CA MET A 132 15.68 5.16 9.74
C MET A 132 14.83 4.48 10.80
N TYR A 133 13.72 5.12 11.12
CA TYR A 133 12.74 4.62 12.07
C TYR A 133 11.36 4.68 11.44
N ASP A 134 10.56 3.65 11.69
CA ASP A 134 9.21 3.53 11.15
C ASP A 134 8.23 3.11 12.25
N LEU A 135 6.96 3.52 12.13
CA LEU A 135 5.91 3.22 13.11
C LEU A 135 4.92 2.21 12.51
N SER A 136 4.61 1.15 13.25
CA SER A 136 3.50 0.26 12.89
C SER A 136 2.22 0.80 13.48
N LEU A 137 1.26 1.16 12.62
CA LEU A 137 -0.05 1.65 13.00
C LEU A 137 -1.06 0.50 13.04
N ASP A 138 -2.07 0.64 13.90
CA ASP A 138 -3.14 -0.34 14.07
C ASP A 138 -4.34 -0.06 13.12
N ASP A 139 -4.25 0.96 12.25
CA ASP A 139 -5.29 1.24 11.24
C ASP A 139 -4.95 0.65 9.86
N ASP A 140 -6.00 0.35 9.07
CA ASP A 140 -5.88 -0.34 7.77
C ASP A 140 -5.25 0.49 6.66
N ARG A 141 -5.14 1.81 6.82
CA ARG A 141 -4.62 2.70 5.77
C ARG A 141 -3.14 3.02 5.94
N HIS A 142 -2.60 2.86 7.15
CA HIS A 142 -1.20 3.10 7.48
C HIS A 142 -0.64 4.45 7.05
N LEU A 143 -1.52 5.48 7.01
CA LEU A 143 -1.17 6.86 6.69
C LEU A 143 -1.04 7.67 7.98
N TYR A 144 0.02 8.44 8.13
CA TYR A 144 0.21 9.33 9.27
C TYR A 144 0.99 10.57 8.89
N TYR A 145 0.86 11.63 9.69
CA TYR A 145 1.59 12.86 9.46
C TYR A 145 2.98 12.82 10.11
N THR A 146 4.02 12.96 9.27
CA THR A 146 5.41 13.14 9.68
C THR A 146 5.81 14.58 9.39
N ASN A 147 6.09 15.37 10.42
CA ASN A 147 6.28 16.84 10.29
C ASN A 147 5.13 17.52 9.52
N GLY A 148 3.89 17.02 9.69
CA GLY A 148 2.70 17.52 8.99
C GLY A 148 2.59 17.13 7.52
N ILE A 149 3.50 16.32 6.98
CA ILE A 149 3.47 15.75 5.63
C ILE A 149 2.87 14.36 5.72
N LEU A 150 1.89 14.04 4.86
CA LEU A 150 1.24 12.75 4.86
C LEU A 150 2.17 11.69 4.27
N SER A 151 2.51 10.71 5.11
CA SER A 151 3.43 9.61 4.81
C SER A 151 2.71 8.27 4.88
N HIS A 152 3.17 7.28 4.12
CA HIS A 152 2.58 5.96 4.04
C HIS A 152 3.51 4.86 4.56
N ASN A 153 2.93 3.93 5.34
CA ASN A 153 3.58 2.69 5.75
C ASN A 153 2.94 1.50 5.02
N SER A 154 3.55 1.05 3.93
CA SER A 154 2.95 0.12 2.94
C SER A 154 3.05 -1.37 3.27
N THR A 155 3.49 -1.79 4.46
CA THR A 155 3.85 -3.20 4.72
C THR A 155 2.64 -4.12 4.91
N ILE A 156 1.52 -3.64 5.43
CA ILE A 156 0.38 -4.49 5.84
C ILE A 156 -0.49 -4.94 4.67
N ILE A 157 -0.67 -4.15 3.62
CA ILE A 157 -1.37 -4.60 2.40
C ILE A 157 -0.71 -5.85 1.83
N ALA A 158 0.62 -5.89 1.77
CA ALA A 158 1.36 -7.06 1.30
C ALA A 158 1.08 -8.30 2.18
N MET A 159 1.03 -8.14 3.49
CA MET A 159 0.71 -9.24 4.42
C MET A 159 -0.74 -9.71 4.30
N TYR A 160 -1.70 -8.79 4.14
CA TYR A 160 -3.10 -9.14 3.93
C TYR A 160 -3.29 -9.91 2.62
N LEU A 161 -2.69 -9.48 1.51
CA LEU A 161 -2.76 -10.17 0.23
C LEU A 161 -2.12 -11.57 0.31
N LEU A 162 -1.02 -11.71 1.03
CA LEU A 162 -0.39 -13.00 1.30
C LEU A 162 -1.35 -13.90 2.08
N TRP A 163 -1.87 -13.43 3.22
CA TRP A 163 -2.84 -14.16 4.03
C TRP A 163 -4.06 -14.57 3.20
N PHE A 164 -4.63 -13.65 2.42
CA PHE A 164 -5.79 -13.94 1.59
C PHE A 164 -5.50 -15.05 0.55
N GLY A 165 -4.34 -15.00 -0.13
CA GLY A 165 -3.94 -16.03 -1.08
C GLY A 165 -3.66 -17.40 -0.42
N MET A 166 -3.10 -17.41 0.79
CA MET A 166 -2.79 -18.64 1.51
C MET A 166 -4.03 -19.39 2.03
N PHE A 167 -5.03 -18.66 2.52
CA PHE A 167 -6.20 -19.25 3.22
C PHE A 167 -7.48 -19.28 2.37
N ASN A 168 -7.45 -18.83 1.14
CA ASN A 168 -8.57 -18.95 0.20
C ASN A 168 -8.13 -19.77 -1.02
N PHE A 169 -8.98 -20.67 -1.49
CA PHE A 169 -8.70 -21.56 -2.63
C PHE A 169 -9.06 -20.87 -3.95
N ASP A 170 -8.28 -21.16 -5.00
CA ASP A 170 -8.55 -20.76 -6.38
C ASP A 170 -8.78 -19.25 -6.58
N LYS A 171 -8.05 -18.42 -5.85
CA LYS A 171 -8.15 -16.96 -5.97
C LYS A 171 -7.04 -16.39 -6.84
N THR A 172 -7.41 -15.47 -7.72
CA THR A 172 -6.45 -14.65 -8.45
C THR A 172 -6.42 -13.25 -7.87
N ILE A 173 -5.26 -12.85 -7.34
CA ILE A 173 -5.01 -11.55 -6.74
C ILE A 173 -4.14 -10.75 -7.70
N LEU A 174 -4.65 -9.60 -8.16
CA LEU A 174 -3.90 -8.70 -9.02
C LEU A 174 -3.40 -7.49 -8.22
N VAL A 175 -2.10 -7.31 -8.20
CA VAL A 175 -1.43 -6.10 -7.71
C VAL A 175 -1.12 -5.23 -8.92
N ALA A 176 -1.93 -4.20 -9.16
CA ALA A 176 -1.76 -3.28 -10.28
C ALA A 176 -1.24 -1.92 -9.81
N SER A 177 -0.32 -1.34 -10.56
CA SER A 177 0.18 0.01 -10.33
C SER A 177 0.45 0.72 -11.66
N ASN A 178 0.44 2.05 -11.65
CA ASN A 178 0.77 2.87 -12.81
C ASN A 178 2.20 2.63 -13.35
N LYS A 179 3.12 2.20 -12.48
CA LYS A 179 4.48 1.77 -12.86
C LYS A 179 4.71 0.31 -12.47
N ASN A 180 5.30 -0.46 -13.37
CA ASN A 180 5.62 -1.86 -13.11
C ASN A 180 6.55 -2.04 -11.90
N THR A 181 7.49 -1.12 -11.70
CA THR A 181 8.41 -1.11 -10.56
C THR A 181 7.67 -1.06 -9.22
N ASN A 182 6.60 -0.27 -9.09
CA ASN A 182 5.82 -0.17 -7.86
C ASN A 182 5.02 -1.46 -7.59
N ALA A 183 4.41 -2.04 -8.63
CA ALA A 183 3.72 -3.33 -8.51
C ALA A 183 4.68 -4.46 -8.10
N MET A 184 5.88 -4.48 -8.66
CA MET A 184 6.95 -5.41 -8.29
C MET A 184 7.41 -5.23 -6.85
N GLU A 185 7.45 -3.99 -6.35
CA GLU A 185 7.85 -3.72 -4.97
C GLU A 185 6.85 -4.28 -3.95
N ILE A 186 5.54 -4.14 -4.20
CA ILE A 186 4.51 -4.78 -3.37
C ILE A 186 4.66 -6.30 -3.45
N MET A 187 4.88 -6.86 -4.64
CA MET A 187 5.11 -8.28 -4.82
C MET A 187 6.35 -8.77 -4.07
N ALA A 188 7.41 -7.98 -4.06
CA ALA A 188 8.62 -8.28 -3.31
C ALA A 188 8.35 -8.33 -1.79
N ARG A 189 7.52 -7.42 -1.26
CA ARG A 189 7.09 -7.44 0.16
C ARG A 189 6.23 -8.66 0.49
N ILE A 190 5.34 -9.08 -0.42
CA ILE A 190 4.52 -10.29 -0.27
C ILE A 190 5.42 -11.52 -0.16
N LYS A 191 6.40 -11.63 -1.05
CA LYS A 191 7.36 -12.74 -1.05
C LYS A 191 8.22 -12.77 0.19
N TYR A 192 8.74 -11.62 0.59
CA TYR A 192 9.47 -11.49 1.82
C TYR A 192 8.63 -11.99 3.02
N ALA A 193 7.38 -11.52 3.14
CA ALA A 193 6.50 -11.97 4.20
C ALA A 193 6.24 -13.48 4.15
N TYR A 194 6.14 -14.08 2.96
CA TYR A 194 6.02 -15.53 2.80
C TYR A 194 7.31 -16.25 3.26
N GLU A 195 8.48 -15.76 2.91
CA GLU A 195 9.76 -16.36 3.28
C GLU A 195 9.99 -16.36 4.79
N GLU A 196 9.49 -15.35 5.50
CA GLU A 196 9.56 -15.23 6.95
C GLU A 196 8.51 -16.06 7.71
N LEU A 197 7.55 -16.69 7.02
CA LEU A 197 6.58 -17.57 7.70
C LEU A 197 7.27 -18.79 8.31
N PRO A 198 6.85 -19.22 9.51
CA PRO A 198 7.33 -20.47 10.05
C PRO A 198 6.89 -21.65 9.16
N MET A 199 7.73 -22.69 9.05
CA MET A 199 7.52 -23.83 8.13
C MET A 199 6.14 -24.48 8.25
N TRP A 200 5.59 -24.53 9.44
CA TRP A 200 4.27 -25.13 9.69
C TRP A 200 3.09 -24.30 9.14
N LEU A 201 3.31 -23.01 8.87
CA LEU A 201 2.31 -22.09 8.30
C LEU A 201 2.51 -21.85 6.81
N LYS A 202 3.66 -22.26 6.26
CA LYS A 202 4.09 -21.99 4.89
C LYS A 202 3.43 -22.96 3.91
N PRO A 203 2.45 -22.54 3.07
CA PRO A 203 1.89 -23.41 2.04
C PRO A 203 2.94 -23.72 0.95
N GLY A 204 2.74 -24.78 0.20
CA GLY A 204 3.53 -25.08 -0.97
C GLY A 204 3.35 -24.02 -2.07
N VAL A 205 4.39 -23.76 -2.85
CA VAL A 205 4.38 -22.82 -3.97
C VAL A 205 4.76 -23.55 -5.25
N ASN A 206 3.84 -23.57 -6.22
CA ASN A 206 4.03 -24.19 -7.52
C ASN A 206 4.80 -23.31 -8.50
N TYR A 207 4.65 -22.00 -8.37
CA TYR A 207 5.26 -21.02 -9.24
C TYR A 207 5.73 -19.77 -8.48
N TYR A 208 6.99 -19.38 -8.69
CA TYR A 208 7.63 -18.29 -7.96
C TYR A 208 8.53 -17.46 -8.88
N THR A 209 8.05 -16.30 -9.32
CA THR A 209 8.80 -15.39 -10.22
C THR A 209 8.81 -13.96 -9.67
N LYS A 210 9.53 -13.04 -10.30
CA LYS A 210 9.53 -11.62 -9.90
C LYS A 210 8.13 -10.98 -9.90
N HIS A 211 7.22 -11.48 -10.74
CA HIS A 211 5.91 -10.89 -10.97
C HIS A 211 4.75 -11.72 -10.44
N SER A 212 4.99 -12.96 -10.06
CA SER A 212 3.91 -13.86 -9.66
C SER A 212 4.36 -14.86 -8.61
N MET A 213 3.38 -15.33 -7.84
CA MET A 213 3.48 -16.39 -6.86
C MET A 213 2.19 -17.20 -6.91
N GLU A 214 2.28 -18.52 -7.07
CA GLU A 214 1.14 -19.42 -7.11
C GLU A 214 1.30 -20.49 -6.04
N PHE A 215 0.28 -20.60 -5.18
CA PHE A 215 0.24 -21.55 -4.09
C PHE A 215 -0.31 -22.90 -4.52
N ASP A 216 -0.03 -23.94 -3.75
CA ASP A 216 -0.53 -25.30 -3.96
C ASP A 216 -2.07 -25.43 -3.81
N ASN A 217 -2.71 -24.43 -3.17
CA ASN A 217 -4.17 -24.31 -3.08
C ASN A 217 -4.85 -23.73 -4.33
N GLY A 218 -4.10 -23.53 -5.45
CA GLY A 218 -4.60 -22.94 -6.69
C GLY A 218 -4.68 -21.42 -6.71
N SER A 219 -4.43 -20.76 -5.58
CA SER A 219 -4.45 -19.29 -5.53
C SER A 219 -3.16 -18.70 -6.05
N LYS A 220 -3.24 -17.55 -6.73
CA LYS A 220 -2.08 -16.85 -7.29
C LYS A 220 -2.14 -15.35 -7.05
N ILE A 221 -0.97 -14.77 -6.85
CA ILE A 221 -0.76 -13.32 -6.74
C ILE A 221 0.10 -12.88 -7.92
N ILE A 222 -0.35 -11.86 -8.65
CA ILE A 222 0.30 -11.36 -9.86
C ILE A 222 0.50 -9.86 -9.75
N SER A 223 1.68 -9.36 -10.12
CA SER A 223 1.95 -7.92 -10.21
C SER A 223 2.06 -7.47 -11.66
N GLN A 224 1.35 -6.39 -12.01
CA GLN A 224 1.35 -5.83 -13.36
C GLN A 224 1.33 -4.29 -13.33
N ALA A 225 1.89 -3.68 -14.39
CA ALA A 225 1.63 -2.27 -14.65
C ALA A 225 0.19 -2.08 -15.14
N THR A 226 -0.45 -0.99 -14.72
CA THR A 226 -1.78 -0.61 -15.20
C THR A 226 -1.69 -0.18 -16.66
N THR A 227 -2.21 -0.99 -17.56
CA THR A 227 -2.34 -0.74 -19.01
C THR A 227 -3.79 -0.95 -19.42
N ALA A 228 -4.15 -0.59 -20.64
CA ALA A 228 -5.49 -0.85 -21.19
C ALA A 228 -5.89 -2.35 -21.14
N ASN A 229 -4.91 -3.24 -21.03
CA ASN A 229 -5.11 -4.70 -20.98
C ASN A 229 -4.89 -5.31 -19.58
N THR A 230 -4.67 -4.50 -18.54
CA THR A 230 -4.45 -5.00 -17.18
C THR A 230 -5.68 -5.75 -16.68
N GLY A 231 -5.50 -6.97 -16.20
CA GLY A 231 -6.58 -7.84 -15.73
C GLY A 231 -7.25 -8.71 -16.79
N ARG A 232 -6.94 -8.52 -18.06
CA ARG A 232 -7.46 -9.41 -19.12
C ARG A 232 -6.86 -10.83 -19.00
N GLY A 233 -7.72 -11.87 -19.18
CA GLY A 233 -7.30 -13.27 -19.14
C GLY A 233 -7.06 -13.84 -17.73
N MET A 234 -7.42 -13.12 -16.68
CA MET A 234 -7.26 -13.62 -15.31
C MET A 234 -8.38 -14.53 -14.84
N SER A 235 -9.59 -14.34 -15.35
CA SER A 235 -10.69 -15.28 -15.23
C SER A 235 -11.58 -15.14 -16.47
N CYS A 236 -12.01 -16.27 -17.02
CA CYS A 236 -12.97 -16.33 -18.10
C CYS A 236 -14.20 -17.10 -17.61
N VAL A 237 -15.37 -16.65 -18.03
CA VAL A 237 -16.62 -17.37 -17.80
C VAL A 237 -17.09 -17.93 -19.14
N SER A 238 -17.84 -19.02 -19.10
CA SER A 238 -18.48 -19.59 -20.27
C SER A 238 -19.55 -18.65 -20.82
N SER A 239 -19.82 -18.74 -22.15
CA SER A 239 -20.83 -17.92 -22.80
C SER A 239 -22.25 -18.14 -22.26
N ASP A 240 -22.50 -19.27 -21.63
CA ASP A 240 -23.77 -19.65 -20.99
C ASP A 240 -23.89 -19.18 -19.54
N THR A 241 -22.81 -18.59 -18.99
CA THR A 241 -22.84 -18.02 -17.63
C THR A 241 -23.81 -16.84 -17.56
N LEU A 242 -24.71 -16.88 -16.55
CA LEU A 242 -25.70 -15.84 -16.35
C LEU A 242 -25.09 -14.59 -15.72
N ILE A 243 -25.51 -13.43 -16.19
CA ILE A 243 -25.15 -12.13 -15.66
C ILE A 243 -26.41 -11.27 -15.52
N THR A 244 -26.53 -10.54 -14.43
CA THR A 244 -27.60 -9.54 -14.26
C THR A 244 -27.05 -8.16 -14.58
N VAL A 245 -27.66 -7.52 -15.56
CA VAL A 245 -27.31 -6.16 -16.01
C VAL A 245 -28.45 -5.20 -15.76
N ARG A 246 -28.15 -3.94 -15.57
CA ARG A 246 -29.14 -2.87 -15.45
C ARG A 246 -28.92 -1.82 -16.52
N ASN A 247 -29.97 -1.52 -17.28
CA ASN A 247 -29.97 -0.41 -18.21
C ASN A 247 -29.92 0.93 -17.46
N LYS A 248 -28.89 1.73 -17.69
CA LYS A 248 -28.69 3.02 -16.99
C LYS A 248 -29.78 4.04 -17.25
N LYS A 249 -30.34 4.07 -18.46
CA LYS A 249 -31.34 5.06 -18.87
C LYS A 249 -32.72 4.71 -18.33
N THR A 250 -33.09 3.44 -18.38
CA THR A 250 -34.44 2.96 -18.01
C THR A 250 -34.53 2.42 -16.58
N GLY A 251 -33.38 2.05 -15.99
CA GLY A 251 -33.32 1.40 -14.68
C GLY A 251 -33.74 -0.08 -14.67
N VAL A 252 -34.15 -0.63 -15.82
CA VAL A 252 -34.63 -2.00 -15.93
C VAL A 252 -33.47 -2.97 -15.74
N GLN A 253 -33.69 -3.98 -14.90
CA GLN A 253 -32.74 -5.10 -14.70
C GLN A 253 -33.18 -6.31 -15.49
N GLU A 254 -32.23 -6.99 -16.12
CA GLU A 254 -32.45 -8.25 -16.82
C GLU A 254 -31.30 -9.22 -16.53
N THR A 255 -31.59 -10.51 -16.53
CA THR A 255 -30.59 -11.58 -16.42
C THR A 255 -30.49 -12.28 -17.77
N LEU A 256 -29.27 -12.31 -18.33
CA LEU A 256 -29.00 -12.92 -19.63
C LEU A 256 -27.64 -13.64 -19.56
N THR A 257 -27.33 -14.41 -20.59
CA THR A 257 -26.00 -15.05 -20.69
C THR A 257 -24.94 -14.03 -21.17
N PHE A 258 -23.68 -14.28 -20.87
CA PHE A 258 -22.58 -13.49 -21.42
C PHE A 258 -22.58 -13.53 -22.95
N GLY A 259 -22.93 -14.70 -23.55
CA GLY A 259 -23.07 -14.85 -25.01
C GLY A 259 -24.14 -13.93 -25.59
N ASP A 260 -25.34 -13.88 -24.97
CA ASP A 260 -26.41 -13.01 -25.40
C ASP A 260 -26.06 -11.51 -25.23
N LEU A 261 -25.40 -11.17 -24.12
CA LEU A 261 -24.92 -9.79 -23.89
C LEU A 261 -23.92 -9.40 -24.99
N THR A 262 -22.94 -10.25 -25.28
CA THR A 262 -21.95 -10.03 -26.34
C THR A 262 -22.58 -9.88 -27.72
N ALA A 263 -23.57 -10.74 -28.04
CA ALA A 263 -24.29 -10.65 -29.31
C ALA A 263 -25.08 -9.34 -29.43
N ARG A 264 -25.76 -8.87 -28.35
CA ARG A 264 -26.46 -7.59 -28.33
C ARG A 264 -25.53 -6.37 -28.48
N LEU A 265 -24.31 -6.46 -27.95
CA LEU A 265 -23.28 -5.43 -28.07
C LEU A 265 -22.51 -5.47 -29.37
N GLY A 266 -22.96 -6.28 -30.40
CA GLY A 266 -22.40 -6.30 -31.74
C GLY A 266 -21.20 -7.22 -31.91
N GLY A 267 -20.92 -8.11 -30.95
CA GLY A 267 -19.77 -9.02 -30.97
C GLY A 267 -18.45 -8.25 -30.77
N ILE A 268 -17.76 -8.55 -29.71
CA ILE A 268 -16.47 -7.86 -29.40
C ILE A 268 -15.36 -8.75 -29.95
N ASP A 269 -14.64 -8.29 -30.98
CA ASP A 269 -13.37 -8.88 -31.37
C ASP A 269 -12.31 -8.68 -30.29
N ALA A 270 -11.51 -9.71 -30.05
CA ALA A 270 -10.49 -9.69 -29.02
C ALA A 270 -9.49 -8.55 -29.27
N GLY A 271 -9.61 -7.47 -28.53
CA GLY A 271 -8.70 -6.30 -28.59
C GLY A 271 -9.39 -4.94 -28.75
N GLU A 272 -10.65 -4.87 -29.13
CA GLU A 272 -11.36 -3.60 -29.21
C GLU A 272 -11.94 -3.18 -27.86
N LYS A 273 -11.75 -1.90 -27.56
CA LYS A 273 -12.31 -1.27 -26.36
C LYS A 273 -13.76 -0.89 -26.64
N TYR A 274 -14.68 -1.69 -26.14
CA TYR A 274 -16.10 -1.37 -26.21
C TYR A 274 -16.47 -0.43 -25.07
N MET A 275 -16.95 0.76 -25.38
CA MET A 275 -17.54 1.72 -24.43
C MET A 275 -18.98 1.92 -24.85
N ASP A 276 -19.92 1.19 -24.22
CA ASP A 276 -21.34 1.45 -24.38
C ASP A 276 -21.84 2.24 -23.16
N ASP A 277 -22.30 3.46 -23.38
CA ASP A 277 -22.87 4.32 -22.35
C ASP A 277 -24.22 3.79 -21.80
N GLU A 278 -24.78 2.76 -22.40
CA GLU A 278 -26.08 2.21 -22.03
C GLU A 278 -26.03 1.10 -20.97
N TYR A 279 -24.95 0.29 -20.93
CA TYR A 279 -24.81 -0.85 -20.03
C TYR A 279 -23.48 -0.83 -19.25
N VAL A 280 -23.40 -0.16 -18.13
CA VAL A 280 -22.15 -0.06 -17.33
C VAL A 280 -22.32 -0.39 -15.84
N GLU A 281 -23.44 -0.93 -15.40
CA GLU A 281 -23.54 -1.37 -14.02
C GLU A 281 -23.71 -2.88 -13.91
N ILE A 282 -22.59 -3.58 -13.65
CA ILE A 282 -22.57 -5.01 -13.32
C ILE A 282 -22.68 -5.12 -11.80
N LYS A 283 -23.75 -5.69 -11.30
CA LYS A 283 -23.87 -6.07 -9.91
C LYS A 283 -23.47 -7.53 -9.78
N LEU A 284 -22.31 -7.79 -9.18
CA LEU A 284 -21.97 -9.12 -8.71
C LEU A 284 -22.90 -9.48 -7.57
N VAL A 285 -23.64 -10.56 -7.70
CA VAL A 285 -24.49 -11.16 -6.65
C VAL A 285 -23.62 -12.10 -5.81
#